data_8fb83e931fcba45c8f6915b54df487a3
#
_entry.id   8fb83e931fcba45c8f6915b54df487a3
#
_cell.length_a   1.000
_cell.length_b   1.000
_cell.length_c   1.000
_cell.angle_alpha   90.00
_cell.angle_beta   90.00
_cell.angle_gamma   90.00
#
_symmetry.space_group_name_H-M   'P 1'
#
loop_
_entity.id
_entity.type
_entity.pdbx_description
1 polymer ?
#
loop_
_entity_poly.entity_id
_entity_poly.type
_entity_poly.pdbx_seq_one_letter_code
_entity_poly.pdbx_strand_id
1 'polypeptide(L)'
;AANVVDVPAIAKIAHKHNIPLIVDNTVPSPYLFRPIEHGADIVVHSLTKYMGGHGTTIGGIIVDSGKFPWAKHKTKFRRLNTPDMSYHGVVFTEAMGEAAFIGAARVVPLRNMGAAISPFNSFLILQGIESLHVRMDRHCENATKVAEFLENHKCVTWVNYPGLESHKE
;
A
#
# COMPACT_ATOMS: atom_id res chain seq x y z
N ALA A 1 -1.14 -1.99 17.47
CA ALA A 1 -1.40 -0.60 17.81
C ALA A 1 -2.11 0.07 16.65
N ALA A 2 -3.14 0.88 16.93
CA ALA A 2 -3.95 1.56 15.93
C ALA A 2 -3.50 3.03 15.80
N ASN A 3 -2.23 3.25 15.46
CA ASN A 3 -1.69 4.60 15.27
C ASN A 3 -1.78 4.99 13.80
N VAL A 4 -2.12 6.24 13.55
CA VAL A 4 -2.10 6.84 12.21
C VAL A 4 -0.72 7.41 11.93
N VAL A 5 -0.23 7.22 10.72
CA VAL A 5 1.10 7.66 10.29
C VAL A 5 0.97 8.95 9.48
N ASP A 6 1.76 9.96 9.79
CA ASP A 6 1.90 11.17 8.98
C ASP A 6 2.72 10.88 7.71
N VAL A 7 2.03 10.38 6.68
CA VAL A 7 2.64 10.02 5.40
C VAL A 7 3.35 11.20 4.74
N PRO A 8 2.78 12.42 4.66
CA PRO A 8 3.47 13.60 4.13
C PRO A 8 4.79 13.93 4.83
N ALA A 9 4.84 13.86 6.15
CA ALA A 9 6.06 14.13 6.90
C ALA A 9 7.14 13.07 6.63
N ILE A 10 6.76 11.80 6.64
CA ILE A 10 7.69 10.69 6.34
C ILE A 10 8.18 10.75 4.90
N ALA A 11 7.30 11.06 3.93
CA ALA A 11 7.69 11.24 2.54
C ALA A 11 8.77 12.32 2.37
N LYS A 12 8.62 13.47 3.04
CA LYS A 12 9.65 14.54 3.04
C LYS A 12 11.00 14.04 3.57
N ILE A 13 10.99 13.23 4.63
CA ILE A 13 12.21 12.66 5.20
C ILE A 13 12.84 11.66 4.21
N ALA A 14 12.04 10.74 3.67
CA ALA A 14 12.52 9.75 2.71
C ALA A 14 13.15 10.41 1.47
N HIS A 15 12.46 11.39 0.88
CA HIS A 15 12.93 12.11 -0.29
C HIS A 15 14.19 12.95 -0.01
N LYS A 16 14.30 13.56 1.18
CA LYS A 16 15.54 14.24 1.60
C LYS A 16 16.75 13.30 1.59
N HIS A 17 16.51 12.02 1.85
CA HIS A 17 17.55 10.99 1.80
C HIS A 17 17.64 10.26 0.45
N ASN A 18 16.91 10.72 -0.58
CA ASN A 18 16.87 10.10 -1.91
C ASN A 18 16.50 8.61 -1.85
N ILE A 19 15.46 8.29 -1.06
CA ILE A 19 14.86 6.95 -1.01
C ILE A 19 13.35 7.06 -1.23
N PRO A 20 12.73 6.07 -1.89
CA PRO A 20 11.28 6.06 -2.07
C PRO A 20 10.58 5.72 -0.76
N LEU A 21 9.35 6.23 -0.59
CA LEU A 21 8.45 5.80 0.45
C LEU A 21 7.49 4.73 -0.09
N ILE A 22 7.51 3.56 0.54
CA ILE A 22 6.54 2.48 0.30
C ILE A 22 5.57 2.45 1.46
N VAL A 23 4.27 2.48 1.17
CA VAL A 23 3.21 2.43 2.19
C VAL A 23 2.37 1.17 1.98
N ASP A 24 2.26 0.34 3.02
CA ASP A 24 1.23 -0.69 3.08
C ASP A 24 -0.09 -0.03 3.50
N ASN A 25 -1.01 0.05 2.55
CA ASN A 25 -2.31 0.70 2.73
C ASN A 25 -3.46 -0.32 2.79
N THR A 26 -3.16 -1.53 3.25
CA THR A 26 -4.11 -2.64 3.31
C THR A 26 -5.32 -2.31 4.18
N VAL A 27 -5.11 -1.71 5.36
CA VAL A 27 -6.18 -1.44 6.33
C VAL A 27 -7.07 -0.28 5.91
N PRO A 28 -6.53 0.91 5.56
CA PRO A 28 -7.36 2.02 5.10
C PRO A 28 -8.05 1.72 3.76
N SER A 29 -7.46 0.87 2.92
CA SER A 29 -7.84 0.68 1.53
C SER A 29 -7.74 1.97 0.69
N PRO A 30 -7.83 1.91 -0.63
CA PRO A 30 -7.81 3.13 -1.45
C PRO A 30 -9.06 3.99 -1.29
N TYR A 31 -10.08 3.49 -0.60
CA TYR A 31 -11.29 4.24 -0.30
C TYR A 31 -11.07 5.28 0.81
N LEU A 32 -10.49 4.88 1.94
CA LEU A 32 -10.29 5.80 3.07
C LEU A 32 -9.03 6.67 2.92
N PHE A 33 -7.98 6.15 2.28
CA PHE A 33 -6.73 6.88 2.13
C PHE A 33 -5.96 6.47 0.87
N ARG A 34 -5.41 7.45 0.16
CA ARG A 34 -4.62 7.27 -1.07
C ARG A 34 -3.22 7.83 -0.90
N PRO A 35 -2.26 7.04 -0.39
CA PRO A 35 -0.93 7.54 0.00
C PRO A 35 -0.15 8.25 -1.10
N ILE A 36 -0.35 7.87 -2.38
CA ILE A 36 0.32 8.52 -3.53
C ILE A 36 -0.03 10.02 -3.62
N GLU A 37 -1.25 10.40 -3.27
CA GLU A 37 -1.68 11.80 -3.24
C GLU A 37 -1.01 12.58 -2.10
N HIS A 38 -0.40 11.86 -1.15
CA HIS A 38 0.27 12.39 0.04
C HIS A 38 1.80 12.17 0.03
N GLY A 39 2.36 11.84 -1.12
CA GLY A 39 3.81 11.78 -1.32
C GLY A 39 4.42 10.38 -1.24
N ALA A 40 3.66 9.32 -1.06
CA ALA A 40 4.17 7.97 -1.22
C ALA A 40 4.53 7.70 -2.69
N ASP A 41 5.61 6.98 -2.92
CA ASP A 41 6.05 6.60 -4.26
C ASP A 41 5.44 5.28 -4.69
N ILE A 42 5.31 4.35 -3.74
CA ILE A 42 4.79 3.01 -3.99
C ILE A 42 3.77 2.67 -2.90
N VAL A 43 2.67 2.05 -3.29
CA VAL A 43 1.65 1.56 -2.37
C VAL A 43 1.47 0.06 -2.56
N VAL A 44 1.36 -0.67 -1.47
CA VAL A 44 1.03 -2.10 -1.50
C VAL A 44 -0.27 -2.35 -0.76
N HIS A 45 -1.02 -3.33 -1.23
CA HIS A 45 -2.23 -3.81 -0.55
C HIS A 45 -2.25 -5.33 -0.53
N SER A 46 -2.60 -5.90 0.61
CA SER A 46 -3.13 -7.26 0.64
C SER A 46 -4.58 -7.23 0.17
N LEU A 47 -4.82 -7.66 -1.04
CA LEU A 47 -6.18 -7.78 -1.62
C LEU A 47 -7.04 -8.79 -0.86
N THR A 48 -6.39 -9.70 -0.12
CA THR A 48 -7.00 -10.70 0.77
C THR A 48 -7.90 -10.09 1.84
N LYS A 49 -7.60 -8.85 2.26
CA LYS A 49 -8.26 -8.17 3.39
C LYS A 49 -9.51 -7.41 2.94
N TYR A 50 -9.63 -6.14 3.29
CA TYR A 50 -10.85 -5.36 3.03
C TYR A 50 -11.22 -5.23 1.54
N MET A 51 -10.24 -5.19 0.63
CA MET A 51 -10.56 -5.08 -0.81
C MET A 51 -11.32 -6.32 -1.31
N GLY A 52 -10.85 -7.52 -1.01
CA GLY A 52 -11.58 -8.76 -1.30
C GLY A 52 -12.79 -8.96 -0.39
N GLY A 53 -12.64 -8.67 0.90
CA GLY A 53 -13.72 -8.55 1.87
C GLY A 53 -14.40 -9.84 2.33
N HIS A 54 -14.05 -10.99 1.77
CA HIS A 54 -14.75 -12.26 2.00
C HIS A 54 -13.85 -13.38 2.57
N GLY A 55 -12.53 -13.19 2.58
CA GLY A 55 -11.60 -14.22 3.02
C GLY A 55 -11.55 -15.47 2.13
N THR A 56 -12.09 -15.40 0.93
CA THR A 56 -12.22 -16.54 0.01
C THR A 56 -11.01 -16.73 -0.87
N THR A 57 -10.14 -15.73 -0.98
CA THR A 57 -8.97 -15.76 -1.87
C THR A 57 -7.83 -14.93 -1.33
N ILE A 58 -6.62 -15.28 -1.73
CA ILE A 58 -5.40 -14.55 -1.41
C ILE A 58 -4.94 -13.78 -2.65
N GLY A 59 -4.56 -12.52 -2.44
CA GLY A 59 -4.01 -11.68 -3.50
C GLY A 59 -3.28 -10.47 -2.94
N GLY A 60 -2.47 -9.85 -3.78
CA GLY A 60 -1.75 -8.63 -3.48
C GLY A 60 -1.62 -7.74 -4.70
N ILE A 61 -1.40 -6.46 -4.48
CA ILE A 61 -1.14 -5.49 -5.55
C ILE A 61 -0.07 -4.52 -5.11
N ILE A 62 0.78 -4.16 -6.06
CA ILE A 62 1.76 -3.08 -5.94
C ILE A 62 1.35 -1.98 -6.92
N VAL A 63 1.22 -0.76 -6.44
CA VAL A 63 0.90 0.43 -7.24
C VAL A 63 2.10 1.37 -7.19
N ASP A 64 2.69 1.63 -8.34
CA ASP A 64 3.81 2.56 -8.49
C ASP A 64 3.28 3.92 -8.97
N SER A 65 3.68 5.00 -8.32
CA SER A 65 3.33 6.36 -8.74
C SER A 65 4.00 6.77 -10.06
N GLY A 66 5.11 6.11 -10.44
CA GLY A 66 5.98 6.50 -11.54
C GLY A 66 6.79 7.79 -11.31
N LYS A 67 6.69 8.38 -10.12
CA LYS A 67 7.27 9.73 -9.86
C LYS A 67 8.68 9.69 -9.27
N PHE A 68 9.08 8.59 -8.63
CA PHE A 68 10.40 8.53 -8.01
C PHE A 68 11.51 8.50 -9.08
N PRO A 69 12.51 9.40 -8.98
CA PRO A 69 13.51 9.57 -10.05
C PRO A 69 14.64 8.54 -9.96
N TRP A 70 14.35 7.27 -10.23
CA TRP A 70 15.28 6.14 -10.14
C TRP A 70 16.59 6.37 -10.87
N ALA A 71 16.52 6.98 -12.07
CA ALA A 71 17.70 7.26 -12.91
C ALA A 71 18.64 8.33 -12.31
N LYS A 72 18.15 9.19 -11.40
CA LYS A 72 18.99 10.18 -10.72
C LYS A 72 19.84 9.58 -9.59
N HIS A 73 19.47 8.40 -9.10
CA HIS A 73 20.08 7.78 -7.93
C HIS A 73 20.76 6.44 -8.28
N LYS A 74 21.48 6.41 -9.40
CA LYS A 74 22.08 5.18 -10.01
C LYS A 74 22.88 4.32 -9.04
N THR A 75 23.70 4.94 -8.21
CA THR A 75 24.57 4.22 -7.26
C THR A 75 23.78 3.55 -6.14
N LYS A 76 22.67 4.15 -5.72
CA LYS A 76 21.78 3.63 -4.67
C LYS A 76 20.87 2.51 -5.21
N PHE A 77 20.32 2.68 -6.40
CA PHE A 77 19.39 1.74 -7.03
C PHE A 77 20.01 1.05 -8.27
N ARG A 78 21.16 0.43 -8.05
CA ARG A 78 21.96 -0.20 -9.12
C ARG A 78 21.13 -1.20 -9.93
N ARG A 79 20.28 -1.99 -9.29
CA ARG A 79 19.49 -3.02 -9.97
C ARG A 79 18.58 -2.49 -11.08
N LEU A 80 18.11 -1.26 -10.97
CA LEU A 80 17.30 -0.62 -12.02
C LEU A 80 18.13 0.13 -13.04
N ASN A 81 19.41 0.41 -12.73
CA ASN A 81 20.28 1.31 -13.49
C ASN A 81 21.52 0.62 -14.09
N THR A 82 21.62 -0.70 -14.00
CA THR A 82 22.68 -1.50 -14.63
C THR A 82 22.06 -2.65 -15.42
N PRO A 83 22.76 -3.22 -16.42
CA PRO A 83 22.25 -4.35 -17.19
C PRO A 83 21.83 -5.51 -16.28
N ASP A 84 20.58 -5.94 -16.36
CA ASP A 84 20.06 -7.11 -15.64
C ASP A 84 20.20 -8.37 -16.52
N MET A 85 21.16 -9.21 -16.21
CA MET A 85 21.44 -10.43 -16.97
C MET A 85 20.33 -11.48 -16.87
N SER A 86 19.45 -11.38 -15.83
CA SER A 86 18.28 -12.25 -15.71
C SER A 86 17.17 -11.87 -16.69
N TYR A 87 17.26 -10.67 -17.30
CA TYR A 87 16.32 -10.19 -18.30
C TYR A 87 17.04 -9.53 -19.48
N HIS A 88 17.80 -10.33 -20.22
CA HIS A 88 18.46 -9.98 -21.49
C HIS A 88 19.41 -8.76 -21.43
N GLY A 89 19.97 -8.44 -20.28
CA GLY A 89 20.85 -7.28 -20.12
C GLY A 89 20.14 -5.92 -20.15
N VAL A 90 18.83 -5.88 -19.93
CA VAL A 90 18.05 -4.64 -19.94
C VAL A 90 18.45 -3.73 -18.77
N VAL A 91 18.61 -2.44 -19.03
CA VAL A 91 18.66 -1.37 -18.02
C VAL A 91 17.26 -0.81 -17.87
N PHE A 92 16.58 -1.12 -16.77
CA PHE A 92 15.16 -0.82 -16.60
C PHE A 92 14.82 0.66 -16.68
N THR A 93 15.65 1.53 -16.11
CA THR A 93 15.44 2.98 -16.18
C THR A 93 15.54 3.55 -17.59
N GLU A 94 16.33 2.93 -18.46
CA GLU A 94 16.48 3.34 -19.88
C GLU A 94 15.35 2.76 -20.74
N ALA A 95 14.99 1.51 -20.49
CA ALA A 95 13.99 0.81 -21.30
C ALA A 95 12.54 1.17 -20.93
N MET A 96 12.27 1.50 -19.66
CA MET A 96 10.90 1.65 -19.13
C MET A 96 10.63 3.01 -18.48
N GLY A 97 11.65 3.87 -18.31
CA GLY A 97 11.49 5.23 -17.78
C GLY A 97 10.80 5.23 -16.41
N GLU A 98 9.66 5.90 -16.31
CA GLU A 98 8.85 6.01 -15.09
C GLU A 98 8.33 4.65 -14.59
N ALA A 99 8.14 3.68 -15.48
CA ALA A 99 7.69 2.33 -15.14
C ALA A 99 8.85 1.37 -14.76
N ALA A 100 10.08 1.87 -14.57
CA ALA A 100 11.27 1.05 -14.32
C ALA A 100 11.09 0.09 -13.13
N PHE A 101 10.57 0.57 -12.01
CA PHE A 101 10.37 -0.24 -10.82
C PHE A 101 9.30 -1.33 -11.04
N ILE A 102 8.12 -0.93 -11.49
CA ILE A 102 7.02 -1.89 -11.66
C ILE A 102 7.29 -2.85 -12.81
N GLY A 103 7.98 -2.40 -13.86
CA GLY A 103 8.43 -3.24 -14.96
C GLY A 103 9.41 -4.30 -14.47
N ALA A 104 10.45 -3.90 -13.74
CA ALA A 104 11.42 -4.82 -13.13
C ALA A 104 10.71 -5.81 -12.17
N ALA A 105 9.75 -5.34 -11.36
CA ALA A 105 8.99 -6.19 -10.46
C ALA A 105 8.22 -7.29 -11.19
N ARG A 106 7.66 -7.00 -12.36
CA ARG A 106 6.94 -7.98 -13.18
C ARG A 106 7.87 -9.00 -13.86
N VAL A 107 8.94 -8.51 -14.48
CA VAL A 107 9.74 -9.38 -15.37
C VAL A 107 10.85 -10.13 -14.63
N VAL A 108 11.15 -9.78 -13.38
CA VAL A 108 12.16 -10.48 -12.58
C VAL A 108 11.51 -11.23 -11.42
N PRO A 109 11.13 -10.61 -10.27
CA PRO A 109 10.63 -11.38 -9.13
C PRO A 109 9.30 -12.07 -9.41
N LEU A 110 8.33 -11.43 -10.04
CA LEU A 110 7.04 -12.05 -10.35
C LEU A 110 7.22 -13.28 -11.25
N ARG A 111 7.99 -13.14 -12.34
CA ARG A 111 8.28 -14.23 -13.27
C ARG A 111 9.02 -15.38 -12.58
N ASN A 112 10.05 -15.08 -11.79
CA ASN A 112 10.91 -16.10 -11.21
C ASN A 112 10.25 -16.83 -10.04
N MET A 113 9.43 -16.13 -9.24
CA MET A 113 8.73 -16.70 -8.10
C MET A 113 7.35 -17.27 -8.47
N GLY A 114 6.80 -16.88 -9.60
CA GLY A 114 5.49 -17.35 -10.05
C GLY A 114 4.30 -16.83 -9.24
N ALA A 115 4.47 -15.74 -8.49
CA ALA A 115 3.44 -15.17 -7.61
C ALA A 115 2.36 -14.40 -8.38
N ALA A 116 1.97 -14.87 -9.57
CA ALA A 116 0.90 -14.28 -10.38
C ALA A 116 -0.46 -14.71 -9.84
N ILE A 117 -1.37 -13.73 -9.68
CA ILE A 117 -2.73 -14.01 -9.25
C ILE A 117 -3.50 -14.76 -10.37
N SER A 118 -4.32 -15.75 -10.00
CA SER A 118 -5.18 -16.44 -10.98
C SER A 118 -6.32 -15.52 -11.44
N PRO A 119 -6.81 -15.69 -12.69
CA PRO A 119 -7.96 -14.92 -13.18
C PRO A 119 -9.21 -15.10 -12.31
N PHE A 120 -9.43 -16.29 -11.77
CA PHE A 120 -10.56 -16.57 -10.89
C PHE A 120 -10.45 -15.81 -9.57
N ASN A 121 -9.25 -15.77 -8.94
CA ASN A 121 -9.03 -14.98 -7.73
C ASN A 121 -9.20 -13.48 -8.00
N SER A 122 -8.74 -13.00 -9.16
CA SER A 122 -8.94 -11.61 -9.59
C SER A 122 -10.43 -11.27 -9.70
N PHE A 123 -11.23 -12.17 -10.29
CA PHE A 123 -12.68 -12.01 -10.40
C PHE A 123 -13.34 -11.89 -9.01
N LEU A 124 -13.01 -12.79 -8.07
CA LEU A 124 -13.55 -12.76 -6.72
C LEU A 124 -13.18 -11.46 -5.97
N ILE A 125 -11.95 -10.98 -6.15
CA ILE A 125 -11.50 -9.73 -5.55
C ILE A 125 -12.24 -8.54 -6.14
N LEU A 126 -12.44 -8.51 -7.47
CA LEU A 126 -13.20 -7.43 -8.12
C LEU A 126 -14.63 -7.36 -7.60
N GLN A 127 -15.30 -8.50 -7.41
CA GLN A 127 -16.63 -8.53 -6.78
C GLN A 127 -16.61 -7.94 -5.35
N GLY A 128 -15.57 -8.23 -4.58
CA GLY A 128 -15.40 -7.64 -3.24
C GLY A 128 -15.21 -6.12 -3.29
N ILE A 129 -14.50 -5.61 -4.29
CA ILE A 129 -14.25 -4.17 -4.46
C ILE A 129 -15.54 -3.39 -4.75
N GLU A 130 -16.51 -3.97 -5.44
CA GLU A 130 -17.79 -3.30 -5.74
C GLU A 130 -18.49 -2.76 -4.49
N SER A 131 -18.44 -3.48 -3.37
CA SER A 131 -19.05 -3.07 -2.11
C SER A 131 -18.09 -2.41 -1.12
N LEU A 132 -16.82 -2.20 -1.50
CA LEU A 132 -15.77 -1.72 -0.59
C LEU A 132 -16.16 -0.43 0.14
N HIS A 133 -16.64 0.56 -0.59
CA HIS A 133 -16.99 1.87 -0.03
C HIS A 133 -18.08 1.76 1.04
N VAL A 134 -19.17 1.03 0.78
CA VAL A 134 -20.27 0.82 1.73
C VAL A 134 -19.80 0.07 2.98
N ARG A 135 -18.93 -0.94 2.80
CA ARG A 135 -18.38 -1.70 3.92
C ARG A 135 -17.44 -0.86 4.78
N MET A 136 -16.58 -0.06 4.15
CA MET A 136 -15.63 0.77 4.91
C MET A 136 -16.34 1.87 5.70
N ASP A 137 -17.37 2.52 5.14
CA ASP A 137 -18.20 3.48 5.87
C ASP A 137 -18.81 2.83 7.11
N ARG A 138 -19.40 1.64 6.95
CA ARG A 138 -20.02 0.92 8.08
C ARG A 138 -18.98 0.44 9.11
N HIS A 139 -17.80 0.00 8.67
CA HIS A 139 -16.72 -0.37 9.59
C HIS A 139 -16.26 0.82 10.43
N CYS A 140 -16.06 2.00 9.80
CA CYS A 140 -15.67 3.20 10.52
C CYS A 140 -16.75 3.65 11.53
N GLU A 141 -18.01 3.70 11.10
CA GLU A 141 -19.13 4.04 11.98
C GLU A 141 -19.21 3.08 13.20
N ASN A 142 -19.12 1.79 12.95
CA ASN A 142 -19.18 0.79 14.02
C ASN A 142 -17.96 0.90 14.96
N ALA A 143 -16.77 1.10 14.40
CA ALA A 143 -15.55 1.23 15.20
C ALA A 143 -15.62 2.44 16.14
N THR A 144 -16.10 3.58 15.64
CA THR A 144 -16.29 4.79 16.47
C THR A 144 -17.28 4.52 17.61
N LYS A 145 -18.45 3.97 17.32
CA LYS A 145 -19.45 3.64 18.34
C LYS A 145 -18.92 2.66 19.41
N VAL A 146 -18.14 1.67 18.99
CA VAL A 146 -17.53 0.72 19.94
C VAL A 146 -16.46 1.41 20.78
N ALA A 147 -15.63 2.27 20.17
CA ALA A 147 -14.61 3.02 20.91
C ALA A 147 -15.23 3.95 21.95
N GLU A 148 -16.25 4.73 21.59
CA GLU A 148 -17.00 5.61 22.50
C GLU A 148 -17.67 4.83 23.65
N PHE A 149 -18.27 3.69 23.34
CA PHE A 149 -18.87 2.81 24.36
C PHE A 149 -17.80 2.31 25.34
N LEU A 150 -16.65 1.86 24.83
CA LEU A 150 -15.58 1.35 25.67
C LEU A 150 -14.93 2.46 26.50
N GLU A 151 -14.75 3.65 25.95
CA GLU A 151 -14.19 4.81 26.66
C GLU A 151 -15.03 5.20 27.90
N ASN A 152 -16.34 5.05 27.79
CA ASN A 152 -17.29 5.34 28.87
C ASN A 152 -17.60 4.13 29.77
N HIS A 153 -16.99 2.97 29.52
CA HIS A 153 -17.34 1.75 30.25
C HIS A 153 -16.53 1.64 31.56
N LYS A 154 -17.22 1.43 32.69
CA LYS A 154 -16.66 1.40 34.05
C LYS A 154 -15.48 0.42 34.28
N CYS A 155 -15.38 -0.62 33.47
CA CYS A 155 -14.33 -1.64 33.55
C CYS A 155 -13.17 -1.39 32.58
N VAL A 156 -13.19 -0.30 31.80
CA VAL A 156 -12.16 0.05 30.84
C VAL A 156 -11.41 1.28 31.35
N THR A 157 -10.10 1.20 31.43
CA THR A 157 -9.25 2.28 31.97
C THR A 157 -8.76 3.24 30.88
N TRP A 158 -8.65 2.78 29.66
CA TRP A 158 -8.27 3.61 28.51
C TRP A 158 -8.62 2.93 27.19
N VAL A 159 -8.81 3.72 26.15
CA VAL A 159 -9.01 3.28 24.77
C VAL A 159 -8.03 4.02 23.87
N ASN A 160 -7.38 3.29 22.97
CA ASN A 160 -6.53 3.88 21.92
C ASN A 160 -7.21 3.71 20.57
N TYR A 161 -7.89 4.74 20.11
CA TYR A 161 -8.55 4.77 18.81
C TYR A 161 -8.42 6.17 18.19
N PRO A 162 -7.82 6.32 17.00
CA PRO A 162 -7.55 7.63 16.38
C PRO A 162 -8.80 8.47 16.07
N GLY A 163 -9.98 7.86 16.02
CA GLY A 163 -11.24 8.55 15.79
C GLY A 163 -11.89 9.17 17.05
N LEU A 164 -11.31 8.99 18.25
CA LEU A 164 -11.81 9.60 19.47
C LEU A 164 -11.22 11.02 19.65
N GLU A 165 -12.01 11.95 20.16
CA GLU A 165 -11.54 13.31 20.50
C GLU A 165 -10.45 13.29 21.59
N SER A 166 -10.47 12.29 22.47
CA SER A 166 -9.46 12.08 23.52
C SER A 166 -8.11 11.59 22.99
N HIS A 167 -8.03 11.13 21.75
CA HIS A 167 -6.79 10.66 21.13
C HIS A 167 -5.87 11.85 20.83
N LYS A 168 -4.64 11.82 21.35
CA LYS A 168 -3.69 12.97 21.37
C LYS A 168 -2.55 12.86 20.35
N GLU A 169 -2.69 12.07 19.27
CA GLU A 169 -1.67 11.97 18.22
C GLU A 169 -2.00 12.84 17.02
#